data_adb74732231686bb46c381f42c805447
#
_entry.id   adb74732231686bb46c381f42c805447
#
_cell.length_a   1.000
_cell.length_b   1.000
_cell.length_c   1.000
_cell.angle_alpha   90.00
_cell.angle_beta   90.00
_cell.angle_gamma   90.00
#
_symmetry.space_group_name_H-M   'P 1'
#
loop_
_entity.id
_entity.type
_entity.pdbx_description
1 polymer ?
#
loop_
_entity_poly.entity_id
_entity_poly.type
_entity_poly.pdbx_seq_one_letter_code
_entity_poly.pdbx_strand_id
1 'polypeptide(L)'
;MLGLLLLLAVTALLLLQLWYFGHVLWWVDHNPSSSAFMSEQRELLHVKEPTLRLRHQWLAYEQISEHLKRAVIAAEDANFSDHDGVDWEAIERAYEQNLKKGKVIRGGSTITMQLAKNLFLSGSRSYLRKAQELVITYMLEFAMSKDRILELYLNLAEWGVGVFG
;
A
#
# COMPACT_ATOMS: atom_id res chain seq x y z
N MET A 1 0.88 -38.80 -0.02
CA MET A 1 1.70 -37.72 0.60
C MET A 1 1.70 -36.43 -0.20
N LEU A 2 2.11 -36.41 -1.47
CA LEU A 2 2.18 -35.18 -2.28
C LEU A 2 0.84 -34.43 -2.40
N GLY A 3 -0.27 -35.17 -2.67
CA GLY A 3 -1.61 -34.58 -2.76
C GLY A 3 -2.10 -33.93 -1.45
N LEU A 4 -1.76 -34.52 -0.29
CA LEU A 4 -2.10 -33.94 1.01
C LEU A 4 -1.29 -32.65 1.27
N LEU A 5 0.00 -32.65 0.94
CA LEU A 5 0.84 -31.45 1.08
C LEU A 5 0.35 -30.31 0.19
N LEU A 6 -0.04 -30.61 -1.06
CA LEU A 6 -0.63 -29.63 -1.96
C LEU A 6 -1.94 -29.06 -1.42
N LEU A 7 -2.82 -29.93 -0.92
CA LEU A 7 -4.09 -29.50 -0.30
C LEU A 7 -3.85 -28.58 0.88
N LEU A 8 -2.93 -28.93 1.77
CA LEU A 8 -2.57 -28.09 2.92
C LEU A 8 -2.01 -26.73 2.50
N ALA A 9 -1.14 -26.70 1.48
CA ALA A 9 -0.57 -25.46 0.96
C ALA A 9 -1.65 -24.54 0.36
N VAL A 10 -2.57 -25.10 -0.43
CA VAL A 10 -3.69 -24.34 -1.01
C VAL A 10 -4.62 -23.82 0.08
N THR A 11 -4.95 -24.67 1.07
CA THR A 11 -5.79 -24.26 2.21
C THR A 11 -5.13 -23.12 2.99
N ALA A 12 -3.84 -23.23 3.29
CA ALA A 12 -3.11 -22.18 3.99
C ALA A 12 -3.10 -20.86 3.20
N LEU A 13 -2.89 -20.94 1.89
CA LEU A 13 -2.96 -19.76 1.01
C LEU A 13 -4.35 -19.11 1.04
N LEU A 14 -5.42 -19.90 0.94
CA LEU A 14 -6.79 -19.39 0.98
C LEU A 14 -7.11 -18.73 2.34
N LEU A 15 -6.71 -19.35 3.44
CA LEU A 15 -6.88 -18.76 4.78
C LEU A 15 -6.12 -17.44 4.91
N LEU A 16 -4.92 -17.35 4.35
CA LEU A 16 -4.15 -16.12 4.32
C LEU A 16 -4.87 -15.02 3.53
N GLN A 17 -5.43 -15.34 2.34
CA GLN A 17 -6.20 -14.36 1.57
C GLN A 17 -7.48 -13.93 2.30
N LEU A 18 -8.18 -14.84 2.96
CA LEU A 18 -9.35 -14.52 3.79
C LEU A 18 -8.98 -13.62 4.97
N TRP A 19 -7.81 -13.82 5.58
CA TRP A 19 -7.29 -12.97 6.64
C TRP A 19 -7.03 -11.53 6.13
N TYR A 20 -6.37 -11.37 4.99
CA TYR A 20 -6.18 -10.06 4.36
C TYR A 20 -7.52 -9.40 4.06
N PHE A 21 -8.43 -10.12 3.40
CA PHE A 21 -9.72 -9.58 3.02
C PHE A 21 -10.58 -9.20 4.24
N GLY A 22 -10.56 -10.00 5.31
CA GLY A 22 -11.23 -9.67 6.56
C GLY A 22 -10.73 -8.35 7.18
N HIS A 23 -9.42 -8.08 7.13
CA HIS A 23 -8.86 -6.80 7.58
C HIS A 23 -9.24 -5.65 6.66
N VAL A 24 -9.24 -5.87 5.34
CA VAL A 24 -9.69 -4.87 4.37
C VAL A 24 -11.14 -4.48 4.65
N LEU A 25 -12.04 -5.46 4.83
CA LEU A 25 -13.44 -5.19 5.17
C LEU A 25 -13.59 -4.46 6.51
N TRP A 26 -12.80 -4.83 7.52
CA TRP A 26 -12.80 -4.14 8.80
C TRP A 26 -12.41 -2.67 8.68
N TRP A 27 -11.42 -2.36 7.85
CA TRP A 27 -10.93 -1.00 7.64
C TRP A 27 -11.77 -0.15 6.68
N VAL A 28 -12.87 -0.68 6.14
CA VAL A 28 -13.87 0.16 5.46
C VAL A 28 -14.39 1.24 6.41
N ASP A 29 -14.72 0.82 7.66
CA ASP A 29 -15.36 1.69 8.66
C ASP A 29 -14.46 1.98 9.87
N HIS A 30 -13.30 1.33 9.99
CA HIS A 30 -12.39 1.47 11.13
C HIS A 30 -11.01 1.93 10.68
N ASN A 31 -10.39 2.75 11.50
CA ASN A 31 -9.05 3.26 11.20
C ASN A 31 -7.97 2.31 11.75
N PRO A 32 -6.99 1.89 10.95
CA PRO A 32 -5.86 1.12 11.43
C PRO A 32 -5.00 1.97 12.38
N SER A 33 -4.69 1.42 13.54
CA SER A 33 -3.82 2.09 14.53
C SER A 33 -2.33 2.01 14.16
N SER A 34 -1.97 1.11 13.26
CA SER A 34 -0.61 0.91 12.75
C SER A 34 -0.67 0.14 11.43
N SER A 35 0.42 0.18 10.68
CA SER A 35 0.61 -0.60 9.45
C SER A 35 1.88 -1.44 9.53
N ALA A 36 2.06 -2.39 8.60
CA ALA A 36 3.29 -3.18 8.51
C ALA A 36 4.50 -2.27 8.28
N PHE A 37 4.35 -1.26 7.42
CA PHE A 37 5.41 -0.28 7.14
C PHE A 37 5.73 0.58 8.38
N MET A 38 4.73 1.06 9.12
CA MET A 38 4.95 1.80 10.37
C MET A 38 5.68 0.95 11.41
N SER A 39 5.37 -0.33 11.49
CA SER A 39 6.03 -1.26 12.41
C SER A 39 7.49 -1.47 12.02
N GLU A 40 7.79 -1.65 10.73
CA GLU A 40 9.15 -1.75 10.20
C GLU A 40 9.94 -0.46 10.47
N GLN A 41 9.37 0.72 10.22
CA GLN A 41 10.02 2.00 10.50
C GLN A 41 10.27 2.22 12.00
N ARG A 42 9.35 1.78 12.86
CA ARG A 42 9.56 1.84 14.32
C ARG A 42 10.77 1.03 14.77
N GLU A 43 10.92 -0.19 14.24
CA GLU A 43 12.09 -1.03 14.54
C GLU A 43 13.39 -0.40 14.04
N LEU A 44 13.39 0.10 12.80
CA LEU A 44 14.56 0.79 12.22
C LEU A 44 14.97 2.03 13.01
N LEU A 45 14.00 2.84 13.43
CA LEU A 45 14.26 4.03 14.24
C LEU A 45 14.79 3.66 15.63
N HIS A 46 14.21 2.61 16.25
CA HIS A 46 14.69 2.17 17.56
C HIS A 46 16.17 1.75 17.54
N VAL A 47 16.63 1.17 16.43
CA VAL A 47 18.05 0.77 16.26
C VAL A 47 18.95 1.96 15.93
N LYS A 48 18.51 2.86 15.04
CA LYS A 48 19.34 3.96 14.54
C LYS A 48 19.36 5.18 15.45
N GLU A 49 18.20 5.52 15.99
CA GLU A 49 17.97 6.70 16.82
C GLU A 49 17.02 6.39 17.98
N PRO A 50 17.49 5.76 19.06
CA PRO A 50 16.63 5.25 20.15
C PRO A 50 15.78 6.32 20.86
N THR A 51 16.13 7.58 20.70
CA THR A 51 15.39 8.72 21.27
C THR A 51 14.25 9.20 20.39
N LEU A 52 14.27 8.89 19.10
CA LEU A 52 13.25 9.30 18.16
C LEU A 52 12.03 8.36 18.27
N ARG A 53 10.85 8.95 18.41
CA ARG A 53 9.59 8.19 18.46
C ARG A 53 8.79 8.42 17.20
N LEU A 54 8.17 7.38 16.70
CA LEU A 54 7.20 7.47 15.62
C LEU A 54 6.03 8.35 16.07
N ARG A 55 5.67 9.33 15.25
CA ARG A 55 4.50 10.19 15.42
C ARG A 55 3.46 9.83 14.38
N HIS A 56 2.25 9.59 14.84
CA HIS A 56 1.10 9.31 13.98
C HIS A 56 -0.10 10.08 14.50
N GLN A 57 -0.71 10.89 13.62
CA GLN A 57 -1.93 11.62 13.90
C GLN A 57 -2.91 11.36 12.78
N TRP A 58 -4.02 10.70 13.10
CA TRP A 58 -5.08 10.45 12.12
C TRP A 58 -5.89 11.71 11.85
N LEU A 59 -6.11 12.01 10.57
CA LEU A 59 -7.04 13.04 10.12
C LEU A 59 -8.16 12.40 9.28
N ALA A 60 -9.41 12.72 9.58
CA ALA A 60 -10.53 12.31 8.75
C ALA A 60 -10.44 12.93 7.35
N TYR A 61 -11.00 12.27 6.35
CA TYR A 61 -10.89 12.68 4.93
C TYR A 61 -11.23 14.15 4.69
N GLU A 62 -12.31 14.63 5.35
CA GLU A 62 -12.80 16.00 5.24
C GLU A 62 -11.88 17.05 5.89
N GLN A 63 -11.03 16.61 6.81
CA GLN A 63 -10.05 17.46 7.51
C GLN A 63 -8.74 17.60 6.73
N ILE A 64 -8.50 16.70 5.78
CA ILE A 64 -7.32 16.74 4.92
C ILE A 64 -7.51 17.82 3.85
N SER A 65 -6.50 18.69 3.70
CA SER A 65 -6.53 19.75 2.70
C SER A 65 -6.77 19.22 1.29
N GLU A 66 -7.73 19.82 0.58
CA GLU A 66 -7.99 19.51 -0.84
C GLU A 66 -6.76 19.74 -1.73
N HIS A 67 -5.92 20.72 -1.39
CA HIS A 67 -4.66 20.95 -2.11
C HIS A 67 -3.68 19.80 -1.92
N LEU A 68 -3.60 19.23 -0.71
CA LEU A 68 -2.74 18.07 -0.44
C LEU A 68 -3.25 16.83 -1.20
N LYS A 69 -4.54 16.53 -1.12
CA LYS A 69 -5.16 15.42 -1.86
C LYS A 69 -4.85 15.50 -3.36
N ARG A 70 -5.09 16.65 -3.97
CA ARG A 70 -4.80 16.87 -5.40
C ARG A 70 -3.30 16.79 -5.73
N ALA A 71 -2.44 17.35 -4.88
CA ALA A 71 -1.00 17.31 -5.10
C ALA A 71 -0.46 15.87 -5.07
N VAL A 72 -0.93 15.06 -4.12
CA VAL A 72 -0.53 13.65 -3.99
C VAL A 72 -1.04 12.83 -5.17
N ILE A 73 -2.30 12.98 -5.57
CA ILE A 73 -2.84 12.31 -6.76
C ILE A 73 -2.01 12.69 -8.00
N ALA A 74 -1.76 13.98 -8.22
CA ALA A 74 -1.00 14.43 -9.39
C ALA A 74 0.46 13.91 -9.40
N ALA A 75 1.07 13.76 -8.23
CA ALA A 75 2.45 13.32 -8.11
C ALA A 75 2.62 11.80 -8.20
N GLU A 76 1.74 11.04 -7.54
CA GLU A 76 1.87 9.60 -7.36
C GLU A 76 1.05 8.79 -8.37
N ASP A 77 -0.16 9.28 -8.71
CA ASP A 77 -1.14 8.50 -9.46
C ASP A 77 -2.17 9.43 -10.13
N ALA A 78 -1.75 10.11 -11.22
CA ALA A 78 -2.57 11.14 -11.85
C ALA A 78 -3.95 10.64 -12.36
N ASN A 79 -4.09 9.35 -12.62
CA ASN A 79 -5.32 8.70 -13.07
C ASN A 79 -6.03 7.93 -11.95
N PHE A 80 -5.77 8.25 -10.68
CA PHE A 80 -6.27 7.51 -9.52
C PHE A 80 -7.77 7.21 -9.56
N SER A 81 -8.58 8.13 -10.06
CA SER A 81 -10.03 7.98 -10.14
C SER A 81 -10.51 7.14 -11.34
N ASP A 82 -9.63 6.87 -12.31
CA ASP A 82 -10.00 6.32 -13.62
C ASP A 82 -9.65 4.83 -13.79
N HIS A 83 -8.98 4.23 -12.80
CA HIS A 83 -8.59 2.81 -12.83
C HIS A 83 -8.99 2.06 -11.56
N ASP A 84 -9.10 0.74 -11.65
CA ASP A 84 -9.44 -0.17 -10.53
C ASP A 84 -8.17 -0.69 -9.84
N GLY A 85 -7.38 0.22 -9.27
CA GLY A 85 -6.20 -0.08 -8.45
C GLY A 85 -4.89 -0.25 -9.21
N VAL A 86 -4.92 -0.51 -10.51
CA VAL A 86 -3.72 -0.67 -11.35
C VAL A 86 -3.87 0.16 -12.62
N ASP A 87 -2.99 1.14 -12.81
CA ASP A 87 -2.86 1.87 -14.06
C ASP A 87 -1.88 1.14 -14.99
N TRP A 88 -2.41 0.22 -15.80
CA TRP A 88 -1.63 -0.58 -16.74
C TRP A 88 -0.91 0.28 -17.79
N GLU A 89 -1.55 1.35 -18.26
CA GLU A 89 -0.95 2.27 -19.21
C GLU A 89 0.20 3.07 -18.59
N ALA A 90 0.08 3.51 -17.34
CA ALA A 90 1.19 4.17 -16.64
C ALA A 90 2.36 3.22 -16.40
N ILE A 91 2.09 1.93 -16.10
CA ILE A 91 3.12 0.89 -15.97
C ILE A 91 3.87 0.72 -17.29
N GLU A 92 3.16 0.61 -18.41
CA GLU A 92 3.75 0.46 -19.74
C GLU A 92 4.60 1.69 -20.10
N ARG A 93 4.04 2.89 -19.94
CA ARG A 93 4.77 4.15 -20.14
C ARG A 93 6.04 4.26 -19.29
N ALA A 94 5.95 3.86 -18.00
CA ALA A 94 7.10 3.86 -17.10
C ALA A 94 8.17 2.86 -17.56
N TYR A 95 7.77 1.67 -17.98
CA TYR A 95 8.65 0.63 -18.48
C TYR A 95 9.42 1.10 -19.73
N GLU A 96 8.71 1.66 -20.72
CA GLU A 96 9.34 2.18 -21.93
C GLU A 96 10.33 3.31 -21.65
N GLN A 97 9.98 4.25 -20.75
CA GLN A 97 10.87 5.34 -20.37
C GLN A 97 12.13 4.84 -19.67
N ASN A 98 11.98 3.86 -18.78
CA ASN A 98 13.10 3.24 -18.07
C ASN A 98 14.04 2.49 -19.05
N LEU A 99 13.47 1.78 -20.03
CA LEU A 99 14.26 1.14 -21.10
C LEU A 99 15.04 2.17 -21.93
N LYS A 100 14.38 3.23 -22.39
CA LYS A 100 15.03 4.30 -23.19
C LYS A 100 16.17 5.00 -22.43
N LYS A 101 16.07 5.09 -21.10
CA LYS A 101 17.08 5.76 -20.26
C LYS A 101 18.12 4.79 -19.68
N GLY A 102 17.98 3.49 -19.86
CA GLY A 102 18.87 2.46 -19.31
C GLY A 102 18.92 2.41 -17.78
N LYS A 103 17.98 3.07 -17.09
CA LYS A 103 17.84 3.09 -15.62
C LYS A 103 16.40 3.32 -15.20
N VAL A 104 16.07 2.90 -13.97
CA VAL A 104 14.75 3.15 -13.39
C VAL A 104 14.66 4.63 -12.98
N ILE A 105 13.84 5.39 -13.70
CA ILE A 105 13.58 6.81 -13.44
C ILE A 105 12.15 7.08 -13.00
N ARG A 106 11.23 6.15 -13.29
CA ARG A 106 9.81 6.26 -12.92
C ARG A 106 9.28 4.92 -12.44
N GLY A 107 8.53 4.94 -11.35
CA GLY A 107 7.73 3.81 -10.88
C GLY A 107 6.37 3.75 -11.58
N GLY A 108 5.77 2.57 -11.62
CA GLY A 108 4.41 2.36 -12.13
C GLY A 108 3.47 1.87 -11.04
N SER A 109 3.76 2.15 -9.77
CA SER A 109 2.85 1.77 -8.66
C SER A 109 1.85 2.87 -8.38
N THR A 110 0.58 2.50 -8.27
CA THR A 110 -0.53 3.41 -7.95
C THR A 110 -0.61 3.68 -6.44
N ILE A 111 -1.44 4.65 -6.04
CA ILE A 111 -1.77 4.94 -4.64
C ILE A 111 -2.29 3.68 -3.95
N THR A 112 -3.21 2.94 -4.57
CA THR A 112 -3.78 1.70 -3.99
C THR A 112 -2.75 0.60 -3.83
N MET A 113 -1.84 0.41 -4.79
CA MET A 113 -0.72 -0.54 -4.69
C MET A 113 0.24 -0.16 -3.55
N GLN A 114 0.54 1.12 -3.39
CA GLN A 114 1.38 1.61 -2.30
C GLN A 114 0.68 1.42 -0.95
N LEU A 115 -0.63 1.68 -0.86
CA LEU A 115 -1.43 1.43 0.34
C LEU A 115 -1.42 -0.05 0.71
N ALA A 116 -1.68 -0.95 -0.24
CA ALA A 116 -1.64 -2.40 -0.04
C ALA A 116 -0.31 -2.86 0.57
N LYS A 117 0.81 -2.37 -0.01
CA LYS A 117 2.14 -2.62 0.51
C LYS A 117 2.30 -2.10 1.94
N ASN A 118 1.96 -0.84 2.20
CA ASN A 118 2.17 -0.21 3.50
C ASN A 118 1.33 -0.85 4.61
N LEU A 119 0.11 -1.27 4.31
CA LEU A 119 -0.79 -1.92 5.28
C LEU A 119 -0.28 -3.28 5.74
N PHE A 120 0.16 -4.13 4.80
CA PHE A 120 0.30 -5.56 5.06
C PHE A 120 1.67 -6.15 4.78
N LEU A 121 2.51 -5.49 3.99
CA LEU A 121 3.70 -6.11 3.42
C LEU A 121 4.98 -5.42 3.90
N SER A 122 6.05 -6.20 4.02
CA SER A 122 7.38 -5.67 4.36
C SER A 122 8.04 -4.96 3.16
N GLY A 123 9.10 -4.20 3.44
CA GLY A 123 9.92 -3.53 2.43
C GLY A 123 10.74 -4.46 1.53
N SER A 124 10.71 -5.78 1.75
CA SER A 124 11.45 -6.75 0.94
C SER A 124 11.07 -6.69 -0.55
N ARG A 125 12.05 -6.85 -1.44
CA ARG A 125 11.84 -6.86 -2.89
C ARG A 125 11.78 -8.30 -3.39
N SER A 126 10.58 -8.84 -3.65
CA SER A 126 10.39 -10.14 -4.28
C SER A 126 9.18 -10.13 -5.21
N TYR A 127 9.19 -11.00 -6.22
CA TYR A 127 8.05 -11.15 -7.12
C TYR A 127 6.81 -11.69 -6.42
N LEU A 128 6.97 -12.59 -5.44
CA LEU A 128 5.87 -13.12 -4.64
C LEU A 128 5.20 -12.02 -3.81
N ARG A 129 5.99 -11.16 -3.18
CA ARG A 129 5.46 -9.99 -2.47
C ARG A 129 4.71 -9.06 -3.42
N LYS A 130 5.24 -8.82 -4.64
CA LYS A 130 4.56 -7.97 -5.63
C LYS A 130 3.26 -8.59 -6.14
N ALA A 131 3.20 -9.91 -6.31
CA ALA A 131 1.97 -10.61 -6.64
C ALA A 131 0.94 -10.50 -5.49
N GLN A 132 1.37 -10.65 -4.24
CA GLN A 132 0.50 -10.48 -3.08
C GLN A 132 0.00 -9.02 -2.95
N GLU A 133 0.86 -8.04 -3.20
CA GLU A 133 0.49 -6.62 -3.27
C GLU A 133 -0.65 -6.39 -4.27
N LEU A 134 -0.55 -7.00 -5.46
CA LEU A 134 -1.57 -6.88 -6.49
C LEU A 134 -2.92 -7.49 -6.05
N VAL A 135 -2.91 -8.65 -5.40
CA VAL A 135 -4.14 -9.28 -4.88
C VAL A 135 -4.80 -8.37 -3.84
N ILE A 136 -4.01 -7.83 -2.89
CA ILE A 136 -4.55 -6.92 -1.86
C ILE A 136 -5.04 -5.61 -2.49
N THR A 137 -4.38 -5.10 -3.53
CA THR A 137 -4.83 -3.93 -4.29
C THR A 137 -6.26 -4.10 -4.81
N TYR A 138 -6.55 -5.24 -5.45
CA TYR A 138 -7.91 -5.53 -5.92
C TYR A 138 -8.91 -5.73 -4.77
N MET A 139 -8.48 -6.28 -3.63
CA MET A 139 -9.34 -6.37 -2.44
C MET A 139 -9.73 -4.99 -1.91
N LEU A 140 -8.78 -4.04 -1.87
CA LEU A 140 -9.03 -2.66 -1.44
C LEU A 140 -10.01 -1.96 -2.38
N GLU A 141 -9.77 -2.02 -3.69
CA GLU A 141 -10.65 -1.40 -4.69
C GLU A 141 -12.05 -2.01 -4.72
N PHE A 142 -12.16 -3.31 -4.49
CA PHE A 142 -13.46 -3.98 -4.41
C PHE A 142 -14.28 -3.54 -3.19
N ALA A 143 -13.62 -3.31 -2.05
CA ALA A 143 -14.28 -3.08 -0.78
C ALA A 143 -14.45 -1.60 -0.40
N MET A 144 -13.62 -0.70 -0.94
CA MET A 144 -13.53 0.69 -0.48
C MET A 144 -13.78 1.69 -1.62
N SER A 145 -14.30 2.86 -1.27
CA SER A 145 -14.34 4.00 -2.18
C SER A 145 -12.94 4.59 -2.39
N LYS A 146 -12.74 5.31 -3.49
CA LYS A 146 -11.48 6.05 -3.76
C LYS A 146 -11.14 7.03 -2.64
N ASP A 147 -12.13 7.71 -2.08
CA ASP A 147 -11.94 8.63 -0.97
C ASP A 147 -11.40 7.91 0.26
N ARG A 148 -11.94 6.71 0.57
CA ARG A 148 -11.46 5.91 1.70
C ARG A 148 -10.04 5.38 1.48
N ILE A 149 -9.73 4.93 0.27
CA ILE A 149 -8.38 4.51 -0.10
C ILE A 149 -7.39 5.66 0.06
N LEU A 150 -7.75 6.85 -0.43
CA LEU A 150 -6.91 8.04 -0.32
C LEU A 150 -6.74 8.50 1.13
N GLU A 151 -7.81 8.48 1.94
CA GLU A 151 -7.75 8.77 3.37
C GLU A 151 -6.75 7.85 4.09
N LEU A 152 -6.88 6.53 3.88
CA LEU A 152 -5.96 5.54 4.46
C LEU A 152 -4.52 5.79 4.00
N TYR A 153 -4.32 6.03 2.70
CA TYR A 153 -3.00 6.30 2.14
C TYR A 153 -2.34 7.51 2.80
N LEU A 154 -3.03 8.64 2.87
CA LEU A 154 -2.50 9.90 3.41
C LEU A 154 -2.17 9.79 4.91
N ASN A 155 -2.95 9.00 5.65
CA ASN A 155 -2.73 8.77 7.08
C ASN A 155 -1.65 7.70 7.38
N LEU A 156 -1.29 6.85 6.41
CA LEU A 156 -0.32 5.75 6.58
C LEU A 156 0.96 5.93 5.76
N ALA A 157 1.04 6.99 4.95
CA ALA A 157 2.26 7.37 4.27
C ALA A 157 3.23 8.07 5.25
N GLU A 158 4.53 7.88 5.04
CA GLU A 158 5.58 8.56 5.79
C GLU A 158 5.89 9.90 5.13
N TRP A 159 5.64 11.00 5.83
CA TRP A 159 5.86 12.37 5.37
C TRP A 159 7.23 12.94 5.76
N GLY A 160 7.91 12.26 6.64
CA GLY A 160 9.25 12.57 7.12
C GLY A 160 9.69 11.48 8.07
N VAL A 161 10.94 11.43 8.47
CA VAL A 161 11.48 10.34 9.29
C VAL A 161 10.62 10.11 10.53
N GLY A 162 9.90 8.98 10.55
CA GLY A 162 9.00 8.59 11.65
C GLY A 162 7.74 9.45 11.81
N VAL A 163 7.32 10.20 10.79
CA VAL A 163 6.12 11.06 10.82
C VAL A 163 5.08 10.51 9.85
N PHE A 164 3.89 10.19 10.37
CA PHE A 164 2.75 9.64 9.65
C PHE A 164 1.47 10.42 9.96
N GLY A 165 0.56 10.57 8.96
CA GLY A 165 -0.73 11.24 9.09
C GLY A 165 -0.71 12.75 9.02
#